data_0afe382ace5f97d17fdbf691f9108324
#
_entry.id   0afe382ace5f97d17fdbf691f9108324
#
_cell.length_a   1.000
_cell.length_b   1.000
_cell.length_c   1.000
_cell.angle_alpha   90.00
_cell.angle_beta   90.00
_cell.angle_gamma   90.00
#
_symmetry.space_group_name_H-M   'P 1'
#
loop_
_entity.id
_entity.type
_entity.pdbx_description
1 polymer ?
#
loop_
_entity_poly.entity_id
_entity_poly.type
_entity_poly.pdbx_seq_one_letter_code
_entity_poly.pdbx_strand_id
1 'polypeptide(L)'
;MAKELKELTKREVNYSQWYNDLVIKADLAEQSAVRGCMVIKPYGYAIWEKMQQQLDKMFKETGHVNAYFPLLIPKSFLSREADHVEGFAKECAVVTHYRLKNSTEGKGVVVDPEAKLEEELIIRPTSETIIWNTYKNWIQSHRDLPILCNQWANVLRWEMRTRMFLRTAEFLWQEGHTAHATKEEALEEAVKMLNVYAEFAEKYMAVPVIKGVKSATERFAGALDTYTIEAMMQDGKALQSGTSHFLGQNFAKAFDVKFLNKNNELEYVWATSWGVSTRLMGALIMTHSDDNGLVLPPQLAPIQVVIVPIYKNAEQLDLISKTIEPIVAELKQYGISVKYDDADNKRPGFKFAEYELKGVPVRLAIGARDIENGTIEVMRRDKLEKSVEQLEGISSFVKKLLDDIQENIFAKALAHREAKTIQVDTYEDFKEKIEEGGFILAHWDGTPETEDKIKEETKATIRCIPLDGDKTPGKCMVTGKPSKQRVIFARSY
;
A
#
# COMPACT_ATOMS: atom_id res chain seq x y z
N MET A 1 -13.49 -15.18 26.34
CA MET A 1 -12.14 -15.16 25.72
C MET A 1 -12.16 -15.47 24.21
N ALA A 2 -12.43 -16.70 23.71
CA ALA A 2 -12.49 -16.93 22.25
C ALA A 2 -13.64 -16.17 21.54
N LYS A 3 -14.72 -15.90 22.26
CA LYS A 3 -15.89 -15.13 21.76
C LYS A 3 -15.55 -13.63 21.66
N GLU A 4 -14.79 -13.09 22.59
CA GLU A 4 -14.34 -11.69 22.62
C GLU A 4 -13.35 -11.35 21.48
N LEU A 5 -12.54 -12.33 21.05
CA LEU A 5 -11.66 -12.16 19.88
C LEU A 5 -12.46 -11.95 18.58
N LYS A 6 -13.65 -12.53 18.48
CA LYS A 6 -14.50 -12.49 17.28
C LYS A 6 -15.56 -11.36 17.28
N GLU A 7 -15.62 -10.53 18.32
CA GLU A 7 -16.55 -9.40 18.39
C GLU A 7 -16.05 -8.21 17.58
N LEU A 8 -15.99 -8.38 16.26
CA LEU A 8 -15.79 -7.28 15.32
C LEU A 8 -17.14 -6.59 15.05
N THR A 9 -17.11 -5.27 14.91
CA THR A 9 -18.23 -4.55 14.30
C THR A 9 -18.51 -5.15 12.92
N LYS A 10 -19.77 -5.36 12.58
CA LYS A 10 -20.12 -5.88 11.24
C LYS A 10 -19.90 -4.81 10.18
N ARG A 11 -19.40 -5.21 8.99
CA ARG A 11 -19.15 -4.30 7.86
C ARG A 11 -20.40 -3.55 7.43
N GLU A 12 -21.55 -4.24 7.39
CA GLU A 12 -22.87 -3.67 7.04
C GLU A 12 -23.36 -2.64 8.06
N VAL A 13 -22.97 -2.76 9.34
CA VAL A 13 -23.39 -1.86 10.41
C VAL A 13 -22.53 -0.59 10.41
N ASN A 14 -21.21 -0.75 10.40
CA ASN A 14 -20.27 0.36 10.35
C ASN A 14 -18.92 -0.09 9.79
N TYR A 15 -18.72 0.11 8.49
CA TYR A 15 -17.53 -0.31 7.79
C TYR A 15 -16.24 0.37 8.33
N SER A 16 -16.35 1.64 8.74
CA SER A 16 -15.21 2.38 9.31
C SER A 16 -14.79 1.80 10.66
N GLN A 17 -15.75 1.48 11.53
CA GLN A 17 -15.46 0.90 12.84
C GLN A 17 -14.95 -0.54 12.69
N TRP A 18 -15.54 -1.33 11.80
CA TRP A 18 -15.05 -2.66 11.45
C TRP A 18 -13.56 -2.66 11.10
N TYR A 19 -13.15 -1.72 10.24
CA TYR A 19 -11.74 -1.58 9.85
C TYR A 19 -10.83 -1.30 11.06
N ASN A 20 -11.22 -0.35 11.91
CA ASN A 20 -10.45 0.00 13.10
C ASN A 20 -10.37 -1.16 14.09
N ASP A 21 -11.49 -1.83 14.35
CA ASP A 21 -11.54 -3.01 15.23
C ASP A 21 -10.62 -4.10 14.71
N LEU A 22 -10.66 -4.35 13.40
CA LEU A 22 -9.86 -5.39 12.77
C LEU A 22 -8.36 -5.11 12.85
N VAL A 23 -7.92 -3.88 12.57
CA VAL A 23 -6.51 -3.48 12.68
C VAL A 23 -5.98 -3.72 14.10
N ILE A 24 -6.76 -3.36 15.12
CA ILE A 24 -6.35 -3.50 16.52
C ILE A 24 -6.41 -4.98 16.96
N LYS A 25 -7.53 -5.67 16.71
CA LYS A 25 -7.75 -7.03 17.22
C LYS A 25 -6.91 -8.09 16.48
N ALA A 26 -6.61 -7.88 15.21
CA ALA A 26 -5.70 -8.74 14.47
C ALA A 26 -4.21 -8.47 14.76
N ASP A 27 -3.93 -7.58 15.72
CA ASP A 27 -2.58 -7.29 16.20
C ASP A 27 -1.66 -6.65 15.15
N LEU A 28 -2.24 -5.78 14.28
CA LEU A 28 -1.52 -5.14 13.19
C LEU A 28 -0.88 -3.82 13.60
N ALA A 29 -1.63 -2.95 14.27
CA ALA A 29 -1.17 -1.64 14.70
C ALA A 29 -2.00 -1.12 15.88
N GLU A 30 -1.44 -0.12 16.57
CA GLU A 30 -2.12 0.63 17.63
C GLU A 30 -1.72 2.10 17.60
N GLN A 31 -2.48 2.94 18.28
CA GLN A 31 -2.16 4.36 18.40
C GLN A 31 -0.92 4.54 19.28
N SER A 32 -0.01 5.42 18.85
CA SER A 32 1.13 5.82 19.67
C SER A 32 0.77 6.97 20.62
N ALA A 33 1.71 7.37 21.46
CA ALA A 33 1.60 8.57 22.29
C ALA A 33 1.54 9.87 21.47
N VAL A 34 1.99 9.83 20.21
CA VAL A 34 1.95 10.97 19.28
C VAL A 34 0.72 10.82 18.38
N ARG A 35 -0.17 11.80 18.46
CA ARG A 35 -1.40 11.78 17.65
C ARG A 35 -1.09 11.66 16.15
N GLY A 36 -1.73 10.72 15.51
CA GLY A 36 -1.57 10.48 14.08
C GLY A 36 -0.39 9.61 13.69
N CYS A 37 0.48 9.28 14.63
CA CYS A 37 1.54 8.29 14.44
C CYS A 37 1.10 6.96 15.05
N MET A 38 1.24 5.87 14.31
CA MET A 38 0.87 4.53 14.79
C MET A 38 2.11 3.71 15.16
N VAL A 39 1.94 2.79 16.09
CA VAL A 39 2.88 1.69 16.29
C VAL A 39 2.43 0.54 15.39
N ILE A 40 3.25 0.16 14.43
CA ILE A 40 3.00 -1.06 13.65
C ILE A 40 3.53 -2.23 14.47
N LYS A 41 2.64 -3.13 14.88
CA LYS A 41 2.97 -4.27 15.74
C LYS A 41 3.68 -5.37 14.95
N PRO A 42 4.36 -6.31 15.61
CA PRO A 42 5.18 -7.32 14.92
C PRO A 42 4.46 -8.09 13.81
N TYR A 43 3.19 -8.46 14.00
CA TYR A 43 2.45 -9.18 12.96
C TYR A 43 2.11 -8.28 11.76
N GLY A 44 1.70 -7.04 12.02
CA GLY A 44 1.48 -6.06 10.96
C GLY A 44 2.76 -5.72 10.21
N TYR A 45 3.88 -5.56 10.95
CA TYR A 45 5.17 -5.28 10.35
C TYR A 45 5.68 -6.44 9.48
N ALA A 46 5.45 -7.68 9.90
CA ALA A 46 5.81 -8.85 9.11
C ALA A 46 5.08 -8.92 7.74
N ILE A 47 3.82 -8.43 7.65
CA ILE A 47 3.13 -8.29 6.37
C ILE A 47 3.81 -7.21 5.52
N TRP A 48 4.16 -6.06 6.12
CA TRP A 48 4.87 -4.99 5.43
C TRP A 48 6.25 -5.44 4.93
N GLU A 49 7.00 -6.20 5.72
CA GLU A 49 8.28 -6.79 5.31
C GLU A 49 8.14 -7.69 4.08
N LYS A 50 7.06 -8.49 4.00
CA LYS A 50 6.75 -9.29 2.82
C LYS A 50 6.47 -8.42 1.59
N MET A 51 5.71 -7.34 1.74
CA MET A 51 5.47 -6.38 0.67
C MET A 51 6.77 -5.71 0.22
N GLN A 52 7.56 -5.22 1.18
CA GLN A 52 8.85 -4.59 0.93
C GLN A 52 9.82 -5.53 0.21
N GLN A 53 9.96 -6.75 0.70
CA GLN A 53 10.87 -7.74 0.12
C GLN A 53 10.51 -8.06 -1.34
N GLN A 54 9.22 -8.21 -1.62
CA GLN A 54 8.76 -8.53 -2.97
C GLN A 54 8.91 -7.33 -3.92
N LEU A 55 8.52 -6.14 -3.50
CA LEU A 55 8.68 -4.91 -4.29
C LEU A 55 10.17 -4.60 -4.54
N ASP A 56 11.01 -4.72 -3.52
CA ASP A 56 12.46 -4.48 -3.64
C ASP A 56 13.11 -5.42 -4.67
N LYS A 57 12.67 -6.68 -4.69
CA LYS A 57 13.07 -7.65 -5.70
C LYS A 57 12.67 -7.19 -7.12
N MET A 58 11.40 -6.77 -7.30
CA MET A 58 10.91 -6.30 -8.59
C MET A 58 11.64 -5.04 -9.06
N PHE A 59 11.98 -4.11 -8.16
CA PHE A 59 12.77 -2.91 -8.50
C PHE A 59 14.19 -3.29 -8.95
N LYS A 60 14.84 -4.24 -8.28
CA LYS A 60 16.17 -4.72 -8.69
C LYS A 60 16.15 -5.44 -10.03
N GLU A 61 15.10 -6.17 -10.34
CA GLU A 61 14.89 -6.82 -11.64
C GLU A 61 14.75 -5.79 -12.78
N THR A 62 14.30 -4.57 -12.49
CA THR A 62 14.26 -3.45 -13.45
C THR A 62 15.51 -2.58 -13.44
N GLY A 63 16.56 -2.98 -12.71
CA GLY A 63 17.85 -2.30 -12.68
C GLY A 63 18.00 -1.21 -11.62
N HIS A 64 17.01 -1.02 -10.77
CA HIS A 64 17.06 -0.02 -9.70
C HIS A 64 17.94 -0.47 -8.53
N VAL A 65 18.56 0.51 -7.87
CA VAL A 65 19.38 0.31 -6.69
C VAL A 65 18.87 1.15 -5.52
N ASN A 66 19.07 0.65 -4.31
CA ASN A 66 18.65 1.39 -3.11
C ASN A 66 19.71 2.39 -2.69
N ALA A 67 19.28 3.58 -2.31
CA ALA A 67 20.06 4.60 -1.65
C ALA A 67 19.37 5.08 -0.38
N TYR A 68 20.03 5.87 0.44
CA TYR A 68 19.43 6.52 1.59
C TYR A 68 19.80 8.00 1.61
N PHE A 69 18.79 8.86 1.73
CA PHE A 69 18.93 10.31 1.82
C PHE A 69 18.49 10.79 3.20
N PRO A 70 19.08 11.90 3.72
CA PRO A 70 18.80 12.38 5.07
C PRO A 70 17.33 12.69 5.35
N LEU A 71 16.93 12.47 6.60
CA LEU A 71 15.59 12.79 7.11
C LEU A 71 15.33 14.30 7.12
N LEU A 72 16.36 15.10 7.46
CA LEU A 72 16.27 16.53 7.65
C LEU A 72 16.63 17.28 6.36
N ILE A 73 15.78 18.20 5.95
CA ILE A 73 15.92 19.01 4.75
C ILE A 73 16.05 20.49 5.17
N PRO A 74 17.05 21.25 4.69
CA PRO A 74 17.12 22.70 4.90
C PRO A 74 15.84 23.37 4.37
N LYS A 75 15.25 24.27 5.14
CA LYS A 75 14.02 24.97 4.75
C LYS A 75 14.17 25.72 3.41
N SER A 76 15.36 26.25 3.15
CA SER A 76 15.69 26.93 1.89
C SER A 76 15.54 26.05 0.65
N PHE A 77 15.64 24.72 0.78
CA PHE A 77 15.47 23.82 -0.37
C PHE A 77 14.02 23.76 -0.84
N LEU A 78 13.06 23.78 0.08
CA LEU A 78 11.65 23.82 -0.28
C LEU A 78 11.27 25.08 -1.07
N SER A 79 11.95 26.20 -0.81
CA SER A 79 11.67 27.48 -1.47
C SER A 79 12.17 27.55 -2.92
N ARG A 80 12.93 26.55 -3.40
CA ARG A 80 13.49 26.56 -4.77
C ARG A 80 12.50 26.11 -5.85
N GLU A 81 11.49 25.34 -5.46
CA GLU A 81 10.46 24.84 -6.37
C GLU A 81 9.09 25.26 -5.84
N ALA A 82 8.46 26.27 -6.48
CA ALA A 82 7.28 26.95 -5.95
C ALA A 82 6.05 26.03 -5.86
N ASP A 83 5.80 25.20 -6.86
CA ASP A 83 4.65 24.29 -6.88
C ASP A 83 4.77 23.22 -5.78
N HIS A 84 5.99 22.78 -5.49
CA HIS A 84 6.29 21.83 -4.42
C HIS A 84 6.01 22.45 -3.03
N VAL A 85 6.40 23.71 -2.85
CA VAL A 85 6.11 24.48 -1.61
C VAL A 85 4.60 24.58 -1.40
N GLU A 86 3.84 24.95 -2.40
CA GLU A 86 2.40 25.11 -2.31
C GLU A 86 1.70 23.80 -1.92
N GLY A 87 2.19 22.65 -2.42
CA GLY A 87 1.68 21.32 -2.10
C GLY A 87 1.97 20.86 -0.67
N PHE A 88 3.16 21.14 -0.12
CA PHE A 88 3.62 20.54 1.14
C PHE A 88 3.81 21.51 2.32
N ALA A 89 3.89 22.82 2.08
CA ALA A 89 4.20 23.80 3.13
C ALA A 89 3.25 23.76 4.34
N LYS A 90 2.00 23.38 4.13
CA LYS A 90 0.96 23.34 5.18
C LYS A 90 1.05 22.12 6.09
N GLU A 91 1.81 21.11 5.74
CA GLU A 91 1.86 19.80 6.40
C GLU A 91 3.25 19.44 6.92
N CYS A 92 4.18 20.39 6.97
CA CYS A 92 5.56 20.15 7.40
C CYS A 92 5.71 20.19 8.92
N ALA A 93 6.54 19.30 9.45
CA ALA A 93 7.11 19.40 10.79
C ALA A 93 8.46 20.12 10.72
N VAL A 94 8.64 21.16 11.54
CA VAL A 94 9.81 22.03 11.50
C VAL A 94 10.66 21.82 12.75
N VAL A 95 11.96 21.57 12.58
CA VAL A 95 12.94 21.48 13.66
C VAL A 95 13.65 22.82 13.77
N THR A 96 13.51 23.45 14.94
CA THR A 96 14.00 24.81 15.20
C THR A 96 15.18 24.88 16.16
N HIS A 97 15.39 23.82 16.97
CA HIS A 97 16.43 23.73 18.00
C HIS A 97 17.07 22.34 18.00
N TYR A 98 18.33 22.26 18.43
CA TYR A 98 19.09 21.01 18.45
C TYR A 98 19.38 20.47 19.87
N ARG A 99 18.91 21.15 20.94
CA ARG A 99 19.24 20.76 22.32
C ARG A 99 18.08 21.05 23.28
N LEU A 100 17.97 20.20 24.30
CA LEU A 100 17.16 20.41 25.49
C LEU A 100 18.06 20.76 26.68
N LYS A 101 17.51 21.48 27.68
CA LYS A 101 18.16 21.71 28.97
C LYS A 101 17.20 21.40 30.13
N ASN A 102 17.74 21.21 31.33
CA ASN A 102 16.92 21.04 32.52
C ASN A 102 16.07 22.31 32.77
N SER A 103 14.81 22.11 33.17
CA SER A 103 13.93 23.19 33.58
C SER A 103 14.47 23.81 34.86
N THR A 104 14.44 25.15 34.92
CA THR A 104 14.74 25.93 36.15
C THR A 104 13.52 26.10 37.04
N GLU A 105 12.32 25.81 36.53
CA GLU A 105 11.04 26.02 37.21
C GLU A 105 10.44 24.74 37.79
N GLY A 106 11.13 23.61 37.70
CA GLY A 106 10.67 22.31 38.20
C GLY A 106 11.44 21.10 37.63
N LYS A 107 10.86 19.89 37.77
CA LYS A 107 11.44 18.70 37.20
C LYS A 107 11.10 18.59 35.69
N GLY A 108 12.07 18.19 34.89
CA GLY A 108 11.88 17.94 33.46
C GLY A 108 12.84 18.71 32.56
N VAL A 109 12.61 18.63 31.27
CA VAL A 109 13.43 19.29 30.23
C VAL A 109 12.61 20.30 29.45
N VAL A 110 13.27 21.37 29.01
CA VAL A 110 12.71 22.40 28.13
C VAL A 110 13.63 22.58 26.93
N VAL A 111 13.09 23.14 25.85
CA VAL A 111 13.90 23.54 24.70
C VAL A 111 14.92 24.60 25.17
N ASP A 112 16.19 24.41 24.82
CA ASP A 112 17.22 25.39 25.13
C ASP A 112 17.17 26.55 24.12
N PRO A 113 16.81 27.80 24.52
CA PRO A 113 16.73 28.91 23.59
C PRO A 113 18.07 29.25 22.91
N GLU A 114 19.19 28.94 23.56
CA GLU A 114 20.53 29.18 22.99
C GLU A 114 20.92 28.19 21.92
N ALA A 115 20.18 27.08 21.78
CA ALA A 115 20.39 26.03 20.81
C ALA A 115 19.50 26.17 19.56
N LYS A 116 19.03 27.39 19.26
CA LYS A 116 18.28 27.67 18.05
C LYS A 116 19.16 27.43 16.82
N LEU A 117 18.61 26.76 15.81
CA LEU A 117 19.30 26.56 14.53
C LEU A 117 19.39 27.89 13.76
N GLU A 118 20.50 28.10 13.07
CA GLU A 118 20.66 29.25 12.17
C GLU A 118 19.67 29.19 11.01
N GLU A 119 19.48 27.99 10.44
CA GLU A 119 18.43 27.68 9.48
C GLU A 119 17.56 26.54 10.03
N GLU A 120 16.24 26.73 9.95
CA GLU A 120 15.28 25.72 10.35
C GLU A 120 15.33 24.52 9.39
N LEU A 121 15.15 23.33 9.93
CA LEU A 121 15.13 22.08 9.16
C LEU A 121 13.71 21.52 9.10
N ILE A 122 13.40 20.85 8.00
CA ILE A 122 12.11 20.21 7.78
C ILE A 122 12.32 18.70 7.91
N ILE A 123 11.48 18.04 8.69
CA ILE A 123 11.36 16.57 8.61
C ILE A 123 10.71 16.26 7.26
N ARG A 124 11.37 15.49 6.41
CA ARG A 124 10.94 15.25 5.02
C ARG A 124 9.47 14.84 4.90
N PRO A 125 8.64 15.60 4.20
CA PRO A 125 7.30 15.15 3.77
C PRO A 125 7.38 14.32 2.49
N THR A 126 8.46 14.49 1.74
CA THR A 126 8.90 13.79 0.53
C THR A 126 10.35 14.20 0.28
N SER A 127 11.09 13.51 -0.59
CA SER A 127 12.55 13.68 -0.65
C SER A 127 13.07 14.33 -1.94
N GLU A 128 12.22 14.79 -2.87
CA GLU A 128 12.66 15.35 -4.14
C GLU A 128 13.75 16.41 -3.97
N THR A 129 13.53 17.37 -3.08
CA THR A 129 14.44 18.52 -2.93
C THR A 129 15.83 18.13 -2.45
N ILE A 130 15.94 17.23 -1.45
CA ILE A 130 17.24 16.75 -0.96
C ILE A 130 17.93 15.85 -1.97
N ILE A 131 17.18 15.05 -2.70
CA ILE A 131 17.68 14.14 -3.72
C ILE A 131 18.22 14.92 -4.91
N TRP A 132 17.46 15.89 -5.42
CA TRP A 132 17.88 16.70 -6.57
C TRP A 132 19.08 17.58 -6.26
N ASN A 133 19.20 18.09 -5.02
CA ASN A 133 20.42 18.76 -4.59
C ASN A 133 21.63 17.81 -4.57
N THR A 134 21.42 16.54 -4.27
CA THR A 134 22.48 15.52 -4.31
C THR A 134 22.82 15.11 -5.74
N TYR A 135 21.84 14.92 -6.61
CA TYR A 135 22.04 14.54 -8.01
C TYR A 135 22.84 15.57 -8.79
N LYS A 136 22.78 16.84 -8.43
CA LYS A 136 23.64 17.89 -8.99
C LYS A 136 25.12 17.50 -8.94
N ASN A 137 25.54 16.79 -7.88
CA ASN A 137 26.94 16.36 -7.70
C ASN A 137 27.23 15.02 -8.38
N TRP A 138 26.23 14.18 -8.59
CA TRP A 138 26.40 12.86 -9.17
C TRP A 138 26.37 12.85 -10.70
N ILE A 139 25.69 13.84 -11.30
CA ILE A 139 25.48 13.92 -12.74
C ILE A 139 26.36 15.01 -13.33
N GLN A 140 27.28 14.62 -14.21
CA GLN A 140 28.19 15.52 -14.93
C GLN A 140 28.08 15.32 -16.45
N SER A 141 27.89 14.09 -16.91
CA SER A 141 27.84 13.73 -18.31
C SER A 141 26.76 12.70 -18.63
N HIS A 142 26.47 12.49 -19.91
CA HIS A 142 25.55 11.46 -20.37
C HIS A 142 25.93 10.04 -19.91
N ARG A 143 27.17 9.82 -19.47
CA ARG A 143 27.64 8.52 -18.97
C ARG A 143 27.17 8.22 -17.56
N ASP A 144 26.73 9.23 -16.82
CA ASP A 144 26.21 9.09 -15.47
C ASP A 144 24.69 8.78 -15.47
N LEU A 145 24.07 8.77 -16.65
CA LEU A 145 22.64 8.52 -16.85
C LEU A 145 22.36 7.15 -17.49
N PRO A 146 21.23 6.51 -17.17
CA PRO A 146 20.25 6.96 -16.19
C PRO A 146 20.68 6.72 -14.75
N ILE A 147 20.22 7.56 -13.81
CA ILE A 147 20.22 7.24 -12.39
C ILE A 147 18.88 6.58 -12.06
N LEU A 148 18.93 5.37 -11.50
CA LEU A 148 17.77 4.56 -11.14
C LEU A 148 17.83 4.23 -9.64
N CYS A 149 17.43 5.18 -8.80
CA CYS A 149 17.47 5.04 -7.34
C CYS A 149 16.10 4.84 -6.73
N ASN A 150 16.07 3.99 -5.71
CA ASN A 150 14.94 3.79 -4.79
C ASN A 150 15.40 4.04 -3.36
N GLN A 151 14.51 4.50 -2.50
CA GLN A 151 14.72 4.66 -1.07
C GLN A 151 13.57 4.06 -0.29
N TRP A 152 13.88 3.18 0.68
CA TRP A 152 12.95 2.76 1.72
C TRP A 152 13.12 3.66 2.93
N ALA A 153 12.07 4.34 3.35
CA ALA A 153 12.15 5.37 4.37
C ALA A 153 10.80 5.63 5.07
N ASN A 154 10.82 6.49 6.06
CA ASN A 154 9.65 7.14 6.61
C ASN A 154 9.56 8.58 6.09
N VAL A 155 8.36 9.12 6.10
CA VAL A 155 8.07 10.55 5.90
C VAL A 155 7.05 11.02 6.91
N LEU A 156 6.99 12.33 7.12
CA LEU A 156 6.05 12.94 8.04
C LEU A 156 5.28 14.07 7.33
N ARG A 157 3.95 13.93 7.30
CA ARG A 157 3.00 14.94 6.81
C ARG A 157 2.00 15.20 7.93
N TRP A 158 1.92 16.43 8.42
CA TRP A 158 1.13 16.78 9.59
C TRP A 158 -0.37 16.67 9.31
N GLU A 159 -0.89 15.45 9.39
CA GLU A 159 -2.26 15.09 9.06
C GLU A 159 -3.20 15.28 10.26
N MET A 160 -4.30 15.99 10.04
CA MET A 160 -5.29 16.27 11.09
C MET A 160 -6.35 15.18 11.24
N ARG A 161 -6.67 14.47 10.16
CA ARG A 161 -7.70 13.40 10.12
C ARG A 161 -7.05 12.06 9.84
N THR A 162 -6.60 11.41 10.89
CA THR A 162 -5.79 10.19 10.77
C THR A 162 -6.64 8.93 10.82
N ARG A 163 -6.17 7.91 10.09
CA ARG A 163 -6.70 6.54 10.09
C ARG A 163 -5.55 5.57 9.85
N MET A 164 -5.37 4.60 10.75
CA MET A 164 -4.25 3.65 10.70
C MET A 164 -4.05 3.06 9.31
N PHE A 165 -2.82 3.01 8.83
CA PHE A 165 -2.35 2.62 7.49
C PHE A 165 -2.85 3.51 6.34
N LEU A 166 -4.08 3.98 6.33
CA LEU A 166 -4.66 4.71 5.20
C LEU A 166 -4.22 6.18 5.15
N ARG A 167 -4.19 6.82 6.30
CA ARG A 167 -3.86 8.23 6.44
C ARG A 167 -3.30 8.52 7.83
N THR A 168 -1.99 8.57 7.93
CA THR A 168 -1.25 8.80 9.18
C THR A 168 -0.28 9.96 9.01
N ALA A 169 0.09 10.60 10.12
CA ALA A 169 1.05 11.69 10.09
C ALA A 169 2.43 11.18 9.70
N GLU A 170 2.90 10.12 10.33
CA GLU A 170 4.09 9.39 9.93
C GLU A 170 3.70 8.06 9.26
N PHE A 171 4.39 7.69 8.20
CA PHE A 171 4.21 6.40 7.53
C PHE A 171 5.51 5.92 6.88
N LEU A 172 5.60 4.61 6.72
CA LEU A 172 6.65 3.98 5.95
C LEU A 172 6.25 3.94 4.48
N TRP A 173 7.23 4.11 3.62
CA TRP A 173 7.02 4.06 2.19
C TRP A 173 8.30 3.66 1.44
N GLN A 174 8.15 3.56 0.17
CA GLN A 174 9.21 3.54 -0.80
C GLN A 174 9.01 4.73 -1.74
N GLU A 175 10.09 5.37 -2.12
CA GLU A 175 10.13 6.41 -3.12
C GLU A 175 11.27 6.16 -4.11
N GLY A 176 10.93 6.07 -5.39
CA GLY A 176 11.90 6.00 -6.46
C GLY A 176 12.11 7.38 -7.07
N HIS A 177 13.35 7.68 -7.41
CA HIS A 177 13.74 8.93 -8.05
C HIS A 177 14.75 8.65 -9.14
N THR A 178 14.40 8.95 -10.38
CA THR A 178 15.24 8.63 -11.53
C THR A 178 15.56 9.87 -12.35
N ALA A 179 16.74 9.85 -12.99
CA ALA A 179 17.19 10.91 -13.88
C ALA A 179 17.61 10.32 -15.22
N HIS A 180 17.18 10.93 -16.30
CA HIS A 180 17.33 10.44 -17.67
C HIS A 180 17.86 11.52 -18.61
N ALA A 181 18.52 11.09 -19.70
CA ALA A 181 19.04 11.99 -20.72
C ALA A 181 17.92 12.55 -21.62
N THR A 182 16.86 11.77 -21.87
CA THR A 182 15.79 12.17 -22.78
C THR A 182 14.41 12.13 -22.13
N LYS A 183 13.48 12.87 -22.71
CA LYS A 183 12.06 12.87 -22.29
C LYS A 183 11.44 11.49 -22.45
N GLU A 184 11.75 10.83 -23.55
CA GLU A 184 11.21 9.53 -23.93
C GLU A 184 11.62 8.46 -22.89
N GLU A 185 12.90 8.43 -22.49
CA GLU A 185 13.40 7.54 -21.46
C GLU A 185 12.67 7.74 -20.12
N ALA A 186 12.45 9.00 -19.72
CA ALA A 186 11.75 9.31 -18.48
C ALA A 186 10.26 8.93 -18.52
N LEU A 187 9.59 9.13 -19.65
CA LEU A 187 8.19 8.70 -19.84
C LEU A 187 8.08 7.17 -19.80
N GLU A 188 8.97 6.47 -20.49
CA GLU A 188 9.03 5.01 -20.46
C GLU A 188 9.25 4.48 -19.04
N GLU A 189 10.14 5.12 -18.29
CA GLU A 189 10.40 4.77 -16.90
C GLU A 189 9.17 4.97 -16.00
N ALA A 190 8.48 6.10 -16.13
CA ALA A 190 7.26 6.38 -15.36
C ALA A 190 6.18 5.32 -15.61
N VAL A 191 5.97 4.91 -16.86
CA VAL A 191 5.01 3.86 -17.23
C VAL A 191 5.47 2.48 -16.77
N LYS A 192 6.76 2.18 -16.89
CA LYS A 192 7.36 0.92 -16.40
C LYS A 192 7.09 0.72 -14.92
N MET A 193 7.33 1.75 -14.09
CA MET A 193 7.12 1.64 -12.65
C MET A 193 5.64 1.58 -12.26
N LEU A 194 4.76 2.23 -13.02
CA LEU A 194 3.31 2.02 -12.88
C LEU A 194 2.93 0.54 -13.10
N ASN A 195 3.49 -0.09 -14.13
CA ASN A 195 3.22 -1.50 -14.43
C ASN A 195 3.78 -2.43 -13.35
N VAL A 196 4.95 -2.14 -12.78
CA VAL A 196 5.50 -2.86 -11.62
C VAL A 196 4.53 -2.81 -10.43
N TYR A 197 3.97 -1.64 -10.14
CA TYR A 197 2.98 -1.50 -9.07
C TYR A 197 1.68 -2.25 -9.36
N ALA A 198 1.20 -2.20 -10.58
CA ALA A 198 0.00 -2.94 -10.98
C ALA A 198 0.22 -4.45 -10.87
N GLU A 199 1.35 -4.96 -11.36
CA GLU A 199 1.71 -6.37 -11.23
C GLU A 199 1.82 -6.79 -9.76
N PHE A 200 2.47 -5.99 -8.94
CA PHE A 200 2.56 -6.26 -7.49
C PHE A 200 1.17 -6.33 -6.84
N ALA A 201 0.31 -5.35 -7.12
CA ALA A 201 -1.04 -5.31 -6.55
C ALA A 201 -1.86 -6.55 -6.96
N GLU A 202 -1.84 -6.93 -8.23
CA GLU A 202 -2.65 -8.02 -8.74
C GLU A 202 -2.09 -9.40 -8.37
N LYS A 203 -0.80 -9.61 -8.55
CA LYS A 203 -0.16 -10.92 -8.36
C LYS A 203 0.08 -11.27 -6.90
N TYR A 204 0.56 -10.31 -6.10
CA TYR A 204 0.98 -10.56 -4.71
C TYR A 204 -0.07 -10.15 -3.70
N MET A 205 -0.67 -8.97 -3.88
CA MET A 205 -1.77 -8.52 -3.00
C MET A 205 -3.12 -9.13 -3.39
N ALA A 206 -3.25 -9.73 -4.57
CA ALA A 206 -4.52 -10.17 -5.15
C ALA A 206 -5.57 -9.04 -5.24
N VAL A 207 -5.13 -7.80 -5.45
CA VAL A 207 -5.97 -6.60 -5.56
C VAL A 207 -6.03 -6.15 -7.01
N PRO A 208 -7.16 -6.28 -7.69
CA PRO A 208 -7.31 -5.81 -9.06
C PRO A 208 -7.31 -4.28 -9.09
N VAL A 209 -6.51 -3.70 -9.99
CA VAL A 209 -6.34 -2.25 -10.10
C VAL A 209 -6.65 -1.75 -11.52
N ILE A 210 -6.96 -0.47 -11.63
CA ILE A 210 -7.08 0.24 -12.90
C ILE A 210 -5.91 1.20 -13.03
N LYS A 211 -5.20 1.11 -14.15
CA LYS A 211 -4.11 2.04 -14.50
C LYS A 211 -4.67 3.25 -15.23
N GLY A 212 -4.25 4.44 -14.84
CA GLY A 212 -4.69 5.67 -15.50
C GLY A 212 -3.77 6.85 -15.26
N VAL A 213 -4.15 7.98 -15.85
CA VAL A 213 -3.50 9.28 -15.68
C VAL A 213 -4.42 10.17 -14.86
N LYS A 214 -3.88 10.94 -13.92
CA LYS A 214 -4.63 11.95 -13.15
C LYS A 214 -5.02 13.13 -14.02
N SER A 215 -6.18 13.75 -13.71
CA SER A 215 -6.52 15.06 -14.23
C SER A 215 -5.48 16.11 -13.83
N ALA A 216 -5.47 17.26 -14.48
CA ALA A 216 -4.51 18.32 -14.18
C ALA A 216 -4.62 18.82 -12.72
N THR A 217 -5.82 18.83 -12.17
CA THR A 217 -6.11 19.28 -10.78
C THR A 217 -5.71 18.27 -9.72
N GLU A 218 -5.59 16.99 -10.06
CA GLU A 218 -5.26 15.90 -9.14
C GLU A 218 -3.81 15.40 -9.31
N ARG A 219 -2.98 16.10 -10.09
CA ARG A 219 -1.56 15.77 -10.28
C ARG A 219 -0.74 16.01 -9.03
N PHE A 220 0.35 15.30 -8.92
CA PHE A 220 1.38 15.56 -7.91
C PHE A 220 2.02 16.93 -8.14
N ALA A 221 2.25 17.69 -7.08
CA ALA A 221 2.87 19.01 -7.13
C ALA A 221 4.27 18.94 -7.76
N GLY A 222 4.50 19.68 -8.84
CA GLY A 222 5.74 19.67 -9.62
C GLY A 222 5.79 18.64 -10.75
N ALA A 223 4.77 17.78 -10.94
CA ALA A 223 4.71 16.82 -12.04
C ALA A 223 4.01 17.37 -13.28
N LEU A 224 4.53 17.00 -14.47
CA LEU A 224 3.84 17.23 -15.74
C LEU A 224 2.72 16.21 -15.95
N ASP A 225 2.95 14.95 -15.60
CA ASP A 225 1.94 13.90 -15.59
C ASP A 225 2.07 13.01 -14.36
N THR A 226 0.94 12.56 -13.84
CA THR A 226 0.85 11.61 -12.73
C THR A 226 0.06 10.40 -13.17
N TYR A 227 0.73 9.26 -13.23
CA TYR A 227 0.12 7.95 -13.41
C TYR A 227 -0.29 7.36 -12.07
N THR A 228 -1.35 6.56 -12.06
CA THR A 228 -1.92 5.98 -10.84
C THR A 228 -2.42 4.58 -11.06
N ILE A 229 -2.41 3.77 -10.00
CA ILE A 229 -3.20 2.56 -9.89
C ILE A 229 -4.32 2.79 -8.87
N GLU A 230 -5.56 2.57 -9.28
CA GLU A 230 -6.76 2.77 -8.46
C GLU A 230 -7.40 1.42 -8.13
N ALA A 231 -7.60 1.14 -6.84
CA ALA A 231 -8.30 -0.03 -6.35
C ALA A 231 -9.69 0.33 -5.85
N MET A 232 -10.62 -0.64 -5.87
CA MET A 232 -11.96 -0.49 -5.28
C MET A 232 -12.04 -1.30 -3.99
N MET A 233 -12.45 -0.63 -2.92
CA MET A 233 -12.68 -1.26 -1.61
C MET A 233 -14.09 -1.88 -1.56
N GLN A 234 -14.33 -2.74 -0.57
CA GLN A 234 -15.61 -3.47 -0.46
C GLN A 234 -16.82 -2.55 -0.28
N ASP A 235 -16.64 -1.35 0.28
CA ASP A 235 -17.70 -0.35 0.41
C ASP A 235 -17.92 0.49 -0.86
N GLY A 236 -17.26 0.15 -1.96
CA GLY A 236 -17.36 0.83 -3.25
C GLY A 236 -16.56 2.14 -3.37
N LYS A 237 -15.75 2.49 -2.36
CA LYS A 237 -14.85 3.64 -2.48
C LYS A 237 -13.56 3.29 -3.18
N ALA A 238 -13.00 4.28 -3.87
CA ALA A 238 -11.68 4.18 -4.48
C ALA A 238 -10.57 4.34 -3.45
N LEU A 239 -9.46 3.65 -3.67
CA LEU A 239 -8.20 3.88 -2.97
C LEU A 239 -7.06 3.98 -3.99
N GLN A 240 -6.40 5.14 -4.03
CA GLN A 240 -5.16 5.31 -4.76
C GLN A 240 -4.08 4.43 -4.11
N SER A 241 -3.62 3.43 -4.85
CA SER A 241 -2.75 2.39 -4.31
C SER A 241 -1.29 2.51 -4.75
N GLY A 242 -0.97 3.45 -5.61
CA GLY A 242 0.38 3.78 -6.05
C GLY A 242 0.38 4.83 -7.13
N THR A 243 1.46 5.61 -7.21
CA THR A 243 1.62 6.66 -8.22
C THR A 243 3.02 6.63 -8.82
N SER A 244 3.09 7.03 -10.09
CA SER A 244 4.33 7.24 -10.82
C SER A 244 4.23 8.56 -11.58
N HIS A 245 5.22 9.43 -11.37
CA HIS A 245 5.18 10.81 -11.84
C HIS A 245 6.23 11.03 -12.91
N PHE A 246 5.82 11.63 -14.01
CA PHE A 246 6.73 12.26 -14.96
C PHE A 246 6.92 13.72 -14.52
N LEU A 247 8.08 14.03 -13.97
CA LEU A 247 8.40 15.35 -13.40
C LEU A 247 8.94 16.33 -14.45
N GLY A 248 9.20 15.86 -15.68
CA GLY A 248 9.82 16.68 -16.71
C GLY A 248 11.21 17.16 -16.29
N GLN A 249 11.46 18.45 -16.40
CA GLN A 249 12.71 19.10 -16.03
C GLN A 249 12.56 20.09 -14.86
N ASN A 250 11.41 20.10 -14.17
CA ASN A 250 11.09 21.11 -13.16
C ASN A 250 12.10 21.09 -12.01
N PHE A 251 12.34 19.93 -11.40
CA PHE A 251 13.34 19.78 -10.33
C PHE A 251 14.79 19.95 -10.84
N ALA A 252 15.08 19.47 -12.04
CA ALA A 252 16.41 19.65 -12.64
C ALA A 252 16.74 21.14 -12.82
N LYS A 253 15.79 21.95 -13.25
CA LYS A 253 15.94 23.40 -13.38
C LYS A 253 16.03 24.10 -12.02
N ALA A 254 15.18 23.73 -11.06
CA ALA A 254 15.18 24.32 -9.72
C ALA A 254 16.51 24.08 -8.97
N PHE A 255 17.15 22.94 -9.16
CA PHE A 255 18.42 22.57 -8.52
C PHE A 255 19.64 22.66 -9.44
N ASP A 256 19.45 23.14 -10.68
CA ASP A 256 20.50 23.30 -11.70
C ASP A 256 21.27 21.98 -11.98
N VAL A 257 20.51 20.90 -12.23
CA VAL A 257 21.07 19.58 -12.54
C VAL A 257 21.16 19.40 -14.05
N LYS A 258 22.37 19.49 -14.55
CA LYS A 258 22.71 19.41 -15.98
C LYS A 258 23.74 18.33 -16.24
N PHE A 259 23.80 17.86 -17.46
CA PHE A 259 24.79 16.93 -17.96
C PHE A 259 25.36 17.39 -19.31
N LEU A 260 26.61 17.02 -19.59
CA LEU A 260 27.18 17.15 -20.92
C LEU A 260 26.63 16.03 -21.82
N ASN A 261 25.92 16.39 -22.87
CA ASN A 261 25.45 15.43 -23.86
C ASN A 261 26.59 14.92 -24.77
N LYS A 262 26.29 14.04 -25.70
CA LYS A 262 27.30 13.47 -26.63
C LYS A 262 27.92 14.49 -27.56
N ASN A 263 27.34 15.69 -27.71
CA ASN A 263 27.83 16.80 -28.53
C ASN A 263 28.60 17.83 -27.70
N ASN A 264 28.85 17.56 -26.39
CA ASN A 264 29.48 18.48 -25.44
C ASN A 264 28.61 19.74 -25.15
N GLU A 265 27.30 19.63 -25.23
CA GLU A 265 26.37 20.69 -24.87
C GLU A 265 25.73 20.38 -23.50
N LEU A 266 25.49 21.42 -22.70
CA LEU A 266 24.83 21.29 -21.40
C LEU A 266 23.30 21.22 -21.56
N GLU A 267 22.71 20.15 -21.06
CA GLU A 267 21.27 19.92 -21.02
C GLU A 267 20.78 19.63 -19.63
N TYR A 268 19.53 20.03 -19.30
CA TYR A 268 18.87 19.60 -18.08
C TYR A 268 18.40 18.15 -18.22
N VAL A 269 18.55 17.38 -17.14
CA VAL A 269 18.05 16.00 -17.09
C VAL A 269 16.52 15.95 -17.00
N TRP A 270 15.95 14.82 -17.41
CA TRP A 270 14.55 14.50 -17.26
C TRP A 270 14.32 13.60 -16.06
N ALA A 271 13.24 13.82 -15.33
CA ALA A 271 13.03 13.27 -14.01
C ALA A 271 11.76 12.43 -13.91
N THR A 272 11.81 11.37 -13.11
CA THR A 272 10.62 10.69 -12.59
C THR A 272 10.69 10.53 -11.08
N SER A 273 9.53 10.41 -10.45
CA SER A 273 9.43 9.87 -9.09
C SER A 273 8.23 8.93 -9.00
N TRP A 274 8.30 7.94 -8.13
CA TRP A 274 7.24 6.95 -7.99
C TRP A 274 7.24 6.38 -6.57
N GLY A 275 6.05 6.07 -6.03
CA GLY A 275 5.95 5.69 -4.63
C GLY A 275 4.71 4.88 -4.27
N VAL A 276 4.90 4.00 -3.28
CA VAL A 276 3.86 3.31 -2.53
C VAL A 276 4.20 3.33 -1.04
N SER A 277 3.19 3.25 -0.20
CA SER A 277 3.34 3.35 1.25
C SER A 277 2.63 2.22 1.99
N THR A 278 2.71 2.23 3.30
CA THR A 278 1.92 1.37 4.19
C THR A 278 0.41 1.50 3.98
N ARG A 279 -0.07 2.45 3.15
CA ARG A 279 -1.46 2.48 2.65
C ARG A 279 -1.85 1.17 1.95
N LEU A 280 -0.90 0.46 1.34
CA LEU A 280 -1.15 -0.86 0.75
C LEU A 280 -1.63 -1.89 1.78
N MET A 281 -1.25 -1.76 3.05
CA MET A 281 -1.80 -2.57 4.14
C MET A 281 -3.30 -2.33 4.30
N GLY A 282 -3.72 -1.06 4.24
CA GLY A 282 -5.14 -0.68 4.26
C GLY A 282 -5.90 -1.24 3.06
N ALA A 283 -5.32 -1.14 1.86
CA ALA A 283 -5.90 -1.71 0.64
C ALA A 283 -6.12 -3.22 0.77
N LEU A 284 -5.11 -3.94 1.26
CA LEU A 284 -5.17 -5.39 1.48
C LEU A 284 -6.31 -5.79 2.43
N ILE A 285 -6.40 -5.10 3.57
CA ILE A 285 -7.43 -5.34 4.59
C ILE A 285 -8.82 -5.08 4.01
N MET A 286 -9.01 -3.93 3.37
CA MET A 286 -10.32 -3.47 2.90
C MET A 286 -10.80 -4.20 1.64
N THR A 287 -9.92 -4.86 0.91
CA THR A 287 -10.28 -5.65 -0.26
C THR A 287 -10.71 -7.07 0.10
N HIS A 288 -10.05 -7.72 1.05
CA HIS A 288 -10.20 -9.16 1.25
C HIS A 288 -10.84 -9.57 2.57
N SER A 289 -10.66 -8.80 3.65
CA SER A 289 -11.06 -9.19 4.99
C SER A 289 -12.58 -9.21 5.18
N ASP A 290 -13.04 -9.98 6.16
CA ASP A 290 -14.46 -10.20 6.42
C ASP A 290 -14.83 -9.93 7.89
N ASP A 291 -16.03 -10.31 8.29
CA ASP A 291 -16.52 -10.10 9.66
C ASP A 291 -15.94 -11.10 10.69
N ASN A 292 -15.11 -12.06 10.24
CA ASN A 292 -14.40 -12.99 11.10
C ASN A 292 -12.92 -12.63 11.29
N GLY A 293 -12.39 -11.71 10.49
CA GLY A 293 -11.00 -11.29 10.60
C GLY A 293 -10.34 -10.95 9.27
N LEU A 294 -9.01 -10.96 9.28
CA LEU A 294 -8.22 -10.80 8.07
C LEU A 294 -8.41 -11.98 7.11
N VAL A 295 -8.33 -11.69 5.82
CA VAL A 295 -8.12 -12.69 4.76
C VAL A 295 -6.86 -12.26 4.03
N LEU A 296 -5.77 -12.98 4.25
CA LEU A 296 -4.48 -12.62 3.64
C LEU A 296 -4.21 -13.44 2.38
N PRO A 297 -3.74 -12.80 1.30
CA PRO A 297 -3.21 -13.54 0.18
C PRO A 297 -2.00 -14.36 0.62
N PRO A 298 -1.92 -15.66 0.29
CA PRO A 298 -0.81 -16.51 0.67
C PRO A 298 0.57 -15.93 0.36
N GLN A 299 0.72 -15.21 -0.75
CA GLN A 299 1.99 -14.59 -1.15
C GLN A 299 2.51 -13.54 -0.14
N LEU A 300 1.63 -12.92 0.65
CA LEU A 300 1.99 -11.88 1.64
C LEU A 300 1.72 -12.31 3.08
N ALA A 301 1.18 -13.49 3.32
CA ALA A 301 0.92 -13.99 4.67
C ALA A 301 2.24 -14.31 5.40
N PRO A 302 2.50 -13.72 6.59
CA PRO A 302 3.67 -14.07 7.39
C PRO A 302 3.69 -15.54 7.83
N ILE A 303 2.49 -16.07 8.12
CA ILE A 303 2.24 -17.48 8.39
C ILE A 303 1.27 -17.96 7.33
N GLN A 304 1.75 -18.82 6.41
CA GLN A 304 0.90 -19.37 5.35
C GLN A 304 0.12 -20.59 5.84
N VAL A 305 0.75 -21.38 6.71
CA VAL A 305 0.18 -22.59 7.29
C VAL A 305 0.41 -22.59 8.79
N VAL A 306 -0.63 -22.79 9.57
CA VAL A 306 -0.51 -23.08 10.99
C VAL A 306 -0.97 -24.52 11.26
N ILE A 307 -0.19 -25.25 12.06
CA ILE A 307 -0.53 -26.60 12.50
C ILE A 307 -0.81 -26.55 14.00
N VAL A 308 -2.00 -26.99 14.40
CA VAL A 308 -2.45 -27.00 15.79
C VAL A 308 -2.68 -28.44 16.24
N PRO A 309 -1.91 -28.97 17.18
CA PRO A 309 -2.12 -30.30 17.72
C PRO A 309 -3.30 -30.32 18.68
N ILE A 310 -4.08 -31.41 18.65
CA ILE A 310 -5.19 -31.67 19.58
C ILE A 310 -4.81 -32.87 20.45
N TYR A 311 -4.44 -32.65 21.70
CA TYR A 311 -3.93 -33.66 22.61
C TYR A 311 -4.49 -33.54 24.01
N LYS A 312 -4.42 -34.63 24.78
CA LYS A 312 -4.84 -34.72 26.18
C LYS A 312 -3.68 -34.87 27.16
N ASN A 313 -2.56 -35.38 26.70
CA ASN A 313 -1.35 -35.65 27.52
C ASN A 313 -0.08 -35.50 26.68
N ALA A 314 1.07 -35.53 27.35
CA ALA A 314 2.39 -35.36 26.74
C ALA A 314 2.73 -36.45 25.73
N GLU A 315 2.29 -37.69 25.94
CA GLU A 315 2.54 -38.84 25.03
C GLU A 315 1.86 -38.62 23.67
N GLN A 316 0.60 -38.14 23.68
CA GLN A 316 -0.12 -37.78 22.44
C GLN A 316 0.55 -36.62 21.71
N LEU A 317 1.02 -35.62 22.46
CA LEU A 317 1.72 -34.47 21.84
C LEU A 317 3.05 -34.94 21.20
N ASP A 318 3.81 -35.79 21.85
CA ASP A 318 5.04 -36.36 21.30
C ASP A 318 4.79 -37.16 20.01
N LEU A 319 3.76 -38.01 20.02
CA LEU A 319 3.31 -38.74 18.81
C LEU A 319 2.95 -37.80 17.66
N ILE A 320 2.13 -36.79 17.93
CA ILE A 320 1.73 -35.78 16.95
C ILE A 320 2.95 -35.04 16.42
N SER A 321 3.83 -34.58 17.28
CA SER A 321 5.04 -33.82 16.92
C SER A 321 5.94 -34.63 15.97
N LYS A 322 6.17 -35.89 16.28
CA LYS A 322 6.94 -36.81 15.42
C LYS A 322 6.28 -37.06 14.05
N THR A 323 4.93 -37.11 14.03
CA THR A 323 4.18 -37.34 12.80
C THR A 323 4.23 -36.13 11.87
N ILE A 324 4.18 -34.91 12.43
CA ILE A 324 4.14 -33.69 11.61
C ILE A 324 5.51 -33.10 11.26
N GLU A 325 6.58 -33.48 11.98
CA GLU A 325 7.93 -33.00 11.72
C GLU A 325 8.35 -33.12 10.23
N PRO A 326 8.21 -34.27 9.56
CA PRO A 326 8.51 -34.38 8.13
C PRO A 326 7.61 -33.52 7.25
N ILE A 327 6.34 -33.34 7.61
CA ILE A 327 5.39 -32.49 6.88
C ILE A 327 5.85 -31.02 6.95
N VAL A 328 6.23 -30.55 8.14
CA VAL A 328 6.78 -29.21 8.34
C VAL A 328 8.04 -29.00 7.53
N ALA A 329 8.95 -30.00 7.53
CA ALA A 329 10.18 -29.94 6.76
C ALA A 329 9.90 -29.83 5.24
N GLU A 330 8.98 -30.65 4.72
CA GLU A 330 8.61 -30.64 3.31
C GLU A 330 7.94 -29.32 2.89
N LEU A 331 6.99 -28.80 3.69
CA LEU A 331 6.37 -27.50 3.44
C LEU A 331 7.41 -26.37 3.39
N LYS A 332 8.40 -26.39 4.31
CA LYS A 332 9.51 -25.43 4.28
C LYS A 332 10.38 -25.57 3.04
N GLN A 333 10.61 -26.78 2.52
CA GLN A 333 11.33 -27.00 1.26
C GLN A 333 10.60 -26.39 0.06
N TYR A 334 9.25 -26.33 0.10
CA TYR A 334 8.44 -25.60 -0.88
C TYR A 334 8.47 -24.09 -0.69
N GLY A 335 9.22 -23.56 0.28
CA GLY A 335 9.27 -22.13 0.59
C GLY A 335 8.05 -21.64 1.36
N ILE A 336 7.23 -22.52 1.92
CA ILE A 336 6.01 -22.18 2.67
C ILE A 336 6.38 -21.88 4.12
N SER A 337 5.90 -20.74 4.63
CA SER A 337 6.05 -20.37 6.05
C SER A 337 5.05 -21.14 6.91
N VAL A 338 5.56 -22.00 7.77
CA VAL A 338 4.77 -22.88 8.64
C VAL A 338 5.01 -22.54 10.10
N LYS A 339 3.93 -22.43 10.87
CA LYS A 339 3.98 -22.37 12.34
C LYS A 339 3.36 -23.63 12.92
N TYR A 340 4.12 -24.37 13.71
CA TYR A 340 3.61 -25.40 14.59
C TYR A 340 3.34 -24.79 15.96
N ASP A 341 2.08 -24.77 16.40
CA ASP A 341 1.67 -24.16 17.66
C ASP A 341 1.30 -25.23 18.69
N ASP A 342 2.31 -25.79 19.31
CA ASP A 342 2.22 -26.79 20.39
C ASP A 342 2.15 -26.17 21.80
N ALA A 343 2.21 -24.83 21.91
CA ALA A 343 2.15 -24.15 23.21
C ALA A 343 0.87 -24.53 24.00
N ASP A 344 1.03 -24.80 25.27
CA ASP A 344 -0.05 -25.27 26.19
C ASP A 344 -0.85 -24.13 26.86
N ASN A 345 -0.44 -22.87 26.61
CA ASN A 345 -1.02 -21.68 27.21
C ASN A 345 -2.42 -21.32 26.70
N LYS A 346 -2.87 -21.94 25.58
CA LYS A 346 -4.17 -21.70 24.95
C LYS A 346 -4.80 -23.02 24.48
N ARG A 347 -6.11 -23.15 24.64
CA ARG A 347 -6.88 -24.30 24.12
C ARG A 347 -6.97 -24.24 22.59
N PRO A 348 -7.08 -25.38 21.89
CA PRO A 348 -7.18 -25.45 20.43
C PRO A 348 -8.23 -24.51 19.83
N GLY A 349 -9.46 -24.46 20.40
CA GLY A 349 -10.51 -23.56 19.91
C GLY A 349 -10.18 -22.08 20.01
N PHE A 350 -9.35 -21.66 20.98
CA PHE A 350 -8.87 -20.29 21.05
C PHE A 350 -7.83 -20.03 19.94
N LYS A 351 -6.87 -20.95 19.75
CA LYS A 351 -5.89 -20.87 18.68
C LYS A 351 -6.55 -20.79 17.30
N PHE A 352 -7.60 -21.58 17.07
CA PHE A 352 -8.37 -21.55 15.82
C PHE A 352 -8.97 -20.16 15.58
N ALA A 353 -9.59 -19.56 16.59
CA ALA A 353 -10.17 -18.22 16.49
C ALA A 353 -9.10 -17.13 16.27
N GLU A 354 -7.96 -17.25 16.95
CA GLU A 354 -6.85 -16.30 16.80
C GLU A 354 -6.22 -16.33 15.39
N TYR A 355 -5.97 -17.52 14.84
CA TYR A 355 -5.40 -17.64 13.50
C TYR A 355 -6.40 -17.31 12.39
N GLU A 356 -7.69 -17.54 12.62
CA GLU A 356 -8.75 -17.09 11.73
C GLU A 356 -8.83 -15.56 11.70
N LEU A 357 -8.78 -14.91 12.88
CA LEU A 357 -8.75 -13.44 13.01
C LEU A 357 -7.50 -12.85 12.33
N LYS A 358 -6.33 -13.49 12.48
CA LYS A 358 -5.07 -13.10 11.85
C LYS A 358 -5.00 -13.41 10.35
N GLY A 359 -6.00 -14.07 9.79
CA GLY A 359 -6.09 -14.34 8.35
C GLY A 359 -5.08 -15.36 7.83
N VAL A 360 -4.63 -16.29 8.67
CA VAL A 360 -3.73 -17.37 8.22
C VAL A 360 -4.42 -18.21 7.16
N PRO A 361 -3.86 -18.33 5.94
CA PRO A 361 -4.55 -18.92 4.80
C PRO A 361 -5.01 -20.36 5.02
N VAL A 362 -4.15 -21.19 5.62
CA VAL A 362 -4.43 -22.62 5.86
C VAL A 362 -4.15 -22.97 7.32
N ARG A 363 -5.12 -23.59 7.98
CA ARG A 363 -4.96 -24.20 9.31
C ARG A 363 -5.09 -25.71 9.18
N LEU A 364 -4.11 -26.43 9.68
CA LEU A 364 -4.12 -27.87 9.87
C LEU A 364 -4.40 -28.18 11.33
N ALA A 365 -5.28 -29.14 11.60
CA ALA A 365 -5.50 -29.64 12.96
C ALA A 365 -5.39 -31.15 12.96
N ILE A 366 -4.70 -31.71 13.95
CA ILE A 366 -4.40 -33.13 14.01
C ILE A 366 -4.41 -33.61 15.46
N GLY A 367 -5.07 -34.72 15.70
CA GLY A 367 -5.10 -35.43 16.97
C GLY A 367 -4.70 -36.90 16.83
N ALA A 368 -4.64 -37.62 17.93
CA ALA A 368 -4.26 -39.04 17.95
C ALA A 368 -5.14 -39.90 17.03
N ARG A 369 -6.46 -39.62 17.00
CA ARG A 369 -7.39 -40.37 16.11
C ARG A 369 -7.16 -40.11 14.65
N ASP A 370 -6.75 -38.88 14.29
CA ASP A 370 -6.44 -38.53 12.91
C ASP A 370 -5.22 -39.33 12.44
N ILE A 371 -4.21 -39.46 13.31
CA ILE A 371 -3.01 -40.28 13.03
C ILE A 371 -3.37 -41.74 12.81
N GLU A 372 -4.22 -42.31 13.67
CA GLU A 372 -4.72 -43.70 13.55
C GLU A 372 -5.43 -43.93 12.20
N ASN A 373 -6.17 -42.92 11.72
CA ASN A 373 -6.90 -42.97 10.45
C ASN A 373 -6.05 -42.53 9.24
N GLY A 374 -4.81 -42.06 9.45
CA GLY A 374 -3.97 -41.51 8.41
C GLY A 374 -4.50 -40.22 7.79
N THR A 375 -5.23 -39.41 8.58
CA THR A 375 -5.92 -38.20 8.11
C THR A 375 -5.50 -36.94 8.88
N ILE A 376 -5.89 -35.76 8.36
CA ILE A 376 -5.70 -34.45 8.97
C ILE A 376 -6.82 -33.50 8.60
N GLU A 377 -7.32 -32.69 9.54
CA GLU A 377 -8.29 -31.62 9.23
C GLU A 377 -7.58 -30.44 8.57
N VAL A 378 -8.11 -29.97 7.45
CA VAL A 378 -7.68 -28.77 6.74
C VAL A 378 -8.78 -27.73 6.79
N MET A 379 -8.45 -26.50 7.14
CA MET A 379 -9.35 -25.34 7.11
C MET A 379 -8.73 -24.27 6.19
N ARG A 380 -9.45 -23.88 5.15
CA ARG A 380 -9.09 -22.75 4.29
C ARG A 380 -9.79 -21.48 4.73
N ARG A 381 -9.02 -20.39 4.87
CA ARG A 381 -9.53 -19.13 5.45
C ARG A 381 -10.45 -18.36 4.52
N ASP A 382 -10.21 -18.36 3.23
CA ASP A 382 -10.93 -17.54 2.23
C ASP A 382 -12.40 -17.90 2.04
N LYS A 383 -12.76 -19.16 2.29
CA LYS A 383 -14.14 -19.68 2.20
C LYS A 383 -14.70 -20.16 3.52
N LEU A 384 -13.87 -20.23 4.57
CA LEU A 384 -14.22 -20.83 5.87
C LEU A 384 -14.68 -22.29 5.74
N GLU A 385 -14.11 -23.01 4.79
CA GLU A 385 -14.41 -24.40 4.50
C GLU A 385 -13.42 -25.35 5.17
N LYS A 386 -13.93 -26.47 5.66
CA LYS A 386 -13.14 -27.53 6.25
C LYS A 386 -13.23 -28.78 5.41
N SER A 387 -12.11 -29.50 5.31
CA SER A 387 -12.03 -30.84 4.74
C SER A 387 -11.18 -31.75 5.63
N VAL A 388 -11.29 -33.05 5.40
CA VAL A 388 -10.41 -34.06 5.99
C VAL A 388 -9.63 -34.70 4.86
N GLU A 389 -8.32 -34.55 4.92
CA GLU A 389 -7.41 -35.02 3.87
C GLU A 389 -6.53 -36.16 4.36
N GLN A 390 -5.92 -36.90 3.45
CA GLN A 390 -4.95 -37.92 3.78
C GLN A 390 -3.63 -37.27 4.25
N LEU A 391 -3.00 -37.81 5.27
CA LEU A 391 -1.68 -37.38 5.72
C LEU A 391 -0.62 -37.60 4.62
N GLU A 392 -0.74 -38.68 3.87
CA GLU A 392 0.12 -38.94 2.74
C GLU A 392 -0.14 -37.92 1.62
N GLY A 393 0.92 -37.20 1.21
CA GLY A 393 0.85 -36.16 0.19
C GLY A 393 0.25 -34.84 0.64
N ILE A 394 0.00 -34.63 1.94
CA ILE A 394 -0.64 -33.41 2.47
C ILE A 394 0.15 -32.14 2.11
N SER A 395 1.48 -32.18 2.08
CA SER A 395 2.30 -31.01 1.75
C SER A 395 2.07 -30.55 0.30
N SER A 396 1.97 -31.48 -0.63
CA SER A 396 1.63 -31.19 -2.04
C SER A 396 0.22 -30.65 -2.19
N PHE A 397 -0.73 -31.19 -1.41
CA PHE A 397 -2.11 -30.69 -1.38
C PHE A 397 -2.15 -29.25 -0.87
N VAL A 398 -1.48 -28.96 0.26
CA VAL A 398 -1.43 -27.62 0.86
C VAL A 398 -0.79 -26.60 -0.10
N LYS A 399 0.28 -26.97 -0.80
CA LYS A 399 0.89 -26.10 -1.81
C LYS A 399 -0.12 -25.67 -2.88
N LYS A 400 -0.84 -26.63 -3.46
CA LYS A 400 -1.88 -26.35 -4.46
C LYS A 400 -3.05 -25.54 -3.87
N LEU A 401 -3.42 -25.83 -2.63
CA LEU A 401 -4.46 -25.09 -1.93
C LEU A 401 -4.09 -23.61 -1.73
N LEU A 402 -2.83 -23.31 -1.39
CA LEU A 402 -2.37 -21.93 -1.27
C LEU A 402 -2.44 -21.18 -2.60
N ASP A 403 -2.09 -21.83 -3.71
CA ASP A 403 -2.23 -21.25 -5.06
C ASP A 403 -3.70 -20.98 -5.38
N ASP A 404 -4.60 -21.95 -5.12
CA ASP A 404 -6.05 -21.80 -5.31
C ASP A 404 -6.65 -20.68 -4.45
N ILE A 405 -6.20 -20.53 -3.20
CA ILE A 405 -6.61 -19.43 -2.33
C ILE A 405 -6.21 -18.07 -2.94
N GLN A 406 -4.98 -17.93 -3.42
CA GLN A 406 -4.48 -16.71 -4.04
C GLN A 406 -5.35 -16.32 -5.25
N GLU A 407 -5.64 -17.27 -6.12
CA GLU A 407 -6.48 -17.06 -7.31
C GLU A 407 -7.94 -16.75 -6.93
N ASN A 408 -8.51 -17.46 -5.95
CA ASN A 408 -9.89 -17.29 -5.52
C ASN A 408 -10.14 -15.89 -4.94
N ILE A 409 -9.24 -15.37 -4.08
CA ILE A 409 -9.43 -14.04 -3.49
C ILE A 409 -9.26 -12.93 -4.54
N PHE A 410 -8.37 -13.11 -5.53
CA PHE A 410 -8.26 -12.20 -6.66
C PHE A 410 -9.54 -12.20 -7.51
N ALA A 411 -10.02 -13.36 -7.89
CA ALA A 411 -11.24 -13.50 -8.68
C ALA A 411 -12.46 -12.88 -8.00
N LYS A 412 -12.59 -13.07 -6.68
CA LYS A 412 -13.64 -12.46 -5.87
C LYS A 412 -13.56 -10.94 -5.86
N ALA A 413 -12.38 -10.37 -5.68
CA ALA A 413 -12.17 -8.93 -5.69
C ALA A 413 -12.41 -8.33 -7.09
N LEU A 414 -12.00 -9.04 -8.15
CA LEU A 414 -12.25 -8.63 -9.53
C LEU A 414 -13.74 -8.61 -9.86
N ALA A 415 -14.46 -9.67 -9.51
CA ALA A 415 -15.91 -9.76 -9.71
C ALA A 415 -16.66 -8.63 -8.95
N HIS A 416 -16.22 -8.30 -7.74
CA HIS A 416 -16.77 -7.16 -6.99
C HIS A 416 -16.55 -5.84 -7.71
N ARG A 417 -15.34 -5.57 -8.20
CA ARG A 417 -15.02 -4.35 -8.95
C ARG A 417 -15.85 -4.25 -10.22
N GLU A 418 -15.94 -5.33 -10.99
CA GLU A 418 -16.69 -5.37 -12.24
C GLU A 418 -18.20 -5.13 -12.01
N ALA A 419 -18.78 -5.77 -11.00
CA ALA A 419 -20.18 -5.59 -10.65
C ALA A 419 -20.53 -4.17 -10.19
N LYS A 420 -19.55 -3.45 -9.62
CA LYS A 420 -19.71 -2.05 -9.16
C LYS A 420 -19.04 -1.02 -10.11
N THR A 421 -18.66 -1.42 -11.30
CA THR A 421 -18.19 -0.50 -12.34
C THR A 421 -19.31 -0.28 -13.34
N ILE A 422 -19.87 0.93 -13.40
CA ILE A 422 -21.01 1.26 -14.22
C ILE A 422 -20.72 2.45 -15.13
N GLN A 423 -21.42 2.51 -16.25
CA GLN A 423 -21.36 3.59 -17.21
C GLN A 423 -22.62 4.40 -17.18
N VAL A 424 -22.49 5.74 -17.18
CA VAL A 424 -23.62 6.67 -17.24
C VAL A 424 -23.37 7.76 -18.27
N ASP A 425 -24.45 8.31 -18.81
CA ASP A 425 -24.41 9.36 -19.85
C ASP A 425 -24.97 10.69 -19.38
N THR A 426 -25.80 10.70 -18.33
CA THR A 426 -26.42 11.91 -17.78
C THR A 426 -25.90 12.25 -16.39
N TYR A 427 -25.97 13.51 -16.02
CA TYR A 427 -25.55 13.95 -14.69
C TYR A 427 -26.54 13.54 -13.60
N GLU A 428 -27.81 13.39 -13.94
CA GLU A 428 -28.85 12.86 -13.04
C GLU A 428 -28.56 11.41 -12.65
N ASP A 429 -28.32 10.54 -13.63
CA ASP A 429 -27.92 9.15 -13.39
C ASP A 429 -26.62 9.07 -12.59
N PHE A 430 -25.66 9.93 -12.92
CA PHE A 430 -24.40 10.01 -12.19
C PHE A 430 -24.63 10.30 -10.70
N LYS A 431 -25.45 11.32 -10.38
CA LYS A 431 -25.73 11.69 -8.97
C LYS A 431 -26.45 10.58 -8.22
N GLU A 432 -27.34 9.83 -8.88
CA GLU A 432 -27.99 8.68 -8.28
C GLU A 432 -26.98 7.55 -8.01
N LYS A 433 -26.21 7.17 -9.01
CA LYS A 433 -25.31 6.02 -8.94
C LYS A 433 -24.12 6.22 -8.04
N ILE A 434 -23.61 7.44 -7.90
CA ILE A 434 -22.47 7.73 -7.02
C ILE A 434 -22.82 7.51 -5.53
N GLU A 435 -24.09 7.60 -5.14
CA GLU A 435 -24.54 7.30 -3.78
C GLU A 435 -24.45 5.80 -3.45
N GLU A 436 -24.62 4.93 -4.44
CA GLU A 436 -24.47 3.47 -4.29
C GLU A 436 -22.99 3.05 -4.15
N GLY A 437 -22.06 3.96 -4.45
CA GLY A 437 -20.61 3.70 -4.52
C GLY A 437 -20.21 2.89 -5.76
N GLY A 438 -18.93 2.76 -5.98
CA GLY A 438 -18.36 2.07 -7.14
C GLY A 438 -17.60 3.01 -8.06
N PHE A 439 -17.13 2.48 -9.18
CA PHE A 439 -16.49 3.23 -10.25
C PHE A 439 -17.53 3.62 -11.29
N ILE A 440 -17.65 4.92 -11.54
CA ILE A 440 -18.59 5.43 -12.54
C ILE A 440 -17.79 5.98 -13.72
N LEU A 441 -18.00 5.38 -14.89
CA LEU A 441 -17.45 5.85 -16.15
C LEU A 441 -18.41 6.86 -16.77
N ALA A 442 -17.95 8.09 -16.92
CA ALA A 442 -18.75 9.17 -17.49
C ALA A 442 -17.87 10.12 -18.33
N HIS A 443 -18.49 10.79 -19.29
CA HIS A 443 -17.83 11.79 -20.11
C HIS A 443 -17.64 13.11 -19.35
N TRP A 444 -16.45 13.68 -19.49
CA TRP A 444 -16.03 14.95 -18.90
C TRP A 444 -15.37 15.82 -19.98
N ASP A 445 -15.58 17.13 -19.94
CA ASP A 445 -15.11 18.09 -20.97
C ASP A 445 -13.62 18.48 -20.83
N GLY A 446 -12.91 17.93 -19.86
CA GLY A 446 -11.49 18.20 -19.65
C GLY A 446 -11.20 19.47 -18.85
N THR A 447 -12.22 20.15 -18.30
CA THR A 447 -12.05 21.43 -17.60
C THR A 447 -12.03 21.28 -16.08
N PRO A 448 -11.17 22.04 -15.36
CA PRO A 448 -11.16 22.08 -13.91
C PRO A 448 -12.50 22.53 -13.31
N GLU A 449 -13.16 23.50 -13.92
CA GLU A 449 -14.43 24.05 -13.43
C GLU A 449 -15.53 22.99 -13.37
N THR A 450 -15.60 22.10 -14.35
CA THR A 450 -16.55 20.98 -14.35
C THR A 450 -16.16 19.94 -13.31
N GLU A 451 -14.89 19.65 -13.15
CA GLU A 451 -14.38 18.72 -12.12
C GLU A 451 -14.69 19.22 -10.71
N ASP A 452 -14.42 20.49 -10.41
CA ASP A 452 -14.71 21.12 -9.12
C ASP A 452 -16.20 21.10 -8.80
N LYS A 453 -17.07 21.43 -9.77
CA LYS A 453 -18.52 21.37 -9.63
C LYS A 453 -18.98 19.97 -9.23
N ILE A 454 -18.51 18.92 -9.90
CA ILE A 454 -18.85 17.54 -9.59
C ILE A 454 -18.42 17.18 -8.17
N LYS A 455 -17.19 17.56 -7.81
CA LYS A 455 -16.61 17.31 -6.47
C LYS A 455 -17.40 18.02 -5.35
N GLU A 456 -17.79 19.27 -5.57
CA GLU A 456 -18.58 20.03 -4.62
C GLU A 456 -19.97 19.42 -4.38
N GLU A 457 -20.67 19.07 -5.45
CA GLU A 457 -22.03 18.56 -5.40
C GLU A 457 -22.13 17.10 -4.92
N THR A 458 -21.15 16.25 -5.25
CA THR A 458 -21.27 14.79 -5.06
C THR A 458 -20.20 14.17 -4.17
N LYS A 459 -19.13 14.90 -3.85
CA LYS A 459 -17.93 14.41 -3.18
C LYS A 459 -17.15 13.34 -3.98
N ALA A 460 -17.51 13.12 -5.24
CA ALA A 460 -16.76 12.28 -6.15
C ALA A 460 -15.64 13.07 -6.82
N THR A 461 -14.52 12.42 -7.07
CA THR A 461 -13.40 12.98 -7.82
C THR A 461 -13.11 12.12 -9.04
N ILE A 462 -12.45 12.69 -10.05
CA ILE A 462 -11.89 11.91 -11.15
C ILE A 462 -10.73 11.09 -10.58
N ARG A 463 -10.91 9.77 -10.54
CA ARG A 463 -9.86 8.89 -10.05
C ARG A 463 -8.72 8.76 -11.04
N CYS A 464 -9.07 8.55 -12.28
CA CYS A 464 -8.11 8.58 -13.40
C CYS A 464 -8.82 8.63 -14.75
N ILE A 465 -8.05 8.99 -15.76
CA ILE A 465 -8.32 8.78 -17.18
C ILE A 465 -7.69 7.41 -17.50
N PRO A 466 -8.49 6.36 -17.76
CA PRO A 466 -7.96 5.00 -17.95
C PRO A 466 -7.01 4.90 -19.13
N LEU A 467 -5.90 4.19 -18.98
CA LEU A 467 -4.94 3.94 -20.07
C LEU A 467 -5.49 2.92 -21.06
N ASP A 468 -6.13 1.86 -20.54
CA ASP A 468 -6.67 0.74 -21.32
C ASP A 468 -8.20 0.80 -21.48
N GLY A 469 -8.82 1.97 -21.27
CA GLY A 469 -10.26 2.17 -21.36
C GLY A 469 -10.76 2.43 -22.77
N ASP A 470 -12.10 2.40 -22.93
CA ASP A 470 -12.78 2.82 -24.15
C ASP A 470 -12.49 4.31 -24.42
N LYS A 471 -11.90 4.58 -25.59
CA LYS A 471 -11.54 5.93 -26.04
C LYS A 471 -12.59 6.54 -26.99
N THR A 472 -13.82 6.04 -26.95
CA THR A 472 -14.93 6.60 -27.75
C THR A 472 -15.21 8.01 -27.29
N PRO A 473 -15.17 9.01 -28.20
CA PRO A 473 -15.57 10.38 -27.90
C PRO A 473 -17.06 10.47 -27.57
N GLY A 474 -17.42 11.46 -26.76
CA GLY A 474 -18.82 11.70 -26.39
C GLY A 474 -19.06 13.13 -25.95
N LYS A 475 -20.11 13.35 -25.18
CA LYS A 475 -20.45 14.64 -24.61
C LYS A 475 -20.36 14.62 -23.09
N CYS A 476 -19.74 15.63 -22.51
CA CYS A 476 -19.69 15.83 -21.08
C CYS A 476 -21.09 15.72 -20.44
N MET A 477 -21.23 14.90 -19.43
CA MET A 477 -22.51 14.69 -18.74
C MET A 477 -23.07 15.96 -18.07
N VAL A 478 -22.22 16.95 -17.76
CA VAL A 478 -22.60 18.20 -17.08
C VAL A 478 -22.84 19.32 -18.06
N THR A 479 -21.92 19.52 -19.04
CA THR A 479 -21.92 20.72 -19.91
C THR A 479 -22.41 20.43 -21.32
N GLY A 480 -22.50 19.15 -21.71
CA GLY A 480 -22.80 18.76 -23.09
C GLY A 480 -21.68 19.06 -24.12
N LYS A 481 -20.57 19.65 -23.68
CA LYS A 481 -19.39 19.90 -24.53
C LYS A 481 -18.69 18.59 -24.93
N PRO A 482 -17.89 18.62 -26.03
CA PRO A 482 -17.15 17.44 -26.47
C PRO A 482 -16.24 16.87 -25.36
N SER A 483 -16.18 15.56 -25.27
CA SER A 483 -15.31 14.79 -24.41
C SER A 483 -14.54 13.76 -25.23
N LYS A 484 -13.24 13.59 -24.95
CA LYS A 484 -12.38 12.67 -25.70
C LYS A 484 -12.65 11.20 -25.37
N GLN A 485 -12.96 10.91 -24.12
CA GLN A 485 -13.25 9.57 -23.61
C GLN A 485 -13.95 9.65 -22.25
N ARG A 486 -14.48 8.54 -21.78
CA ARG A 486 -14.97 8.46 -20.41
C ARG A 486 -13.81 8.41 -19.43
N VAL A 487 -14.02 9.02 -18.27
CA VAL A 487 -13.10 8.97 -17.13
C VAL A 487 -13.76 8.26 -15.96
N ILE A 488 -12.97 7.84 -14.98
CA ILE A 488 -13.46 7.12 -13.80
C ILE A 488 -13.67 8.10 -12.67
N PHE A 489 -14.88 8.16 -12.17
CA PHE A 489 -15.27 8.88 -10.96
C PHE A 489 -15.53 7.90 -9.82
N ALA A 490 -15.17 8.27 -8.61
CA ALA A 490 -15.59 7.60 -7.39
C ALA A 490 -15.41 8.53 -6.18
N ARG A 491 -16.12 8.21 -5.09
CA ARG A 491 -15.72 8.70 -3.76
C ARG A 491 -14.48 7.91 -3.32
N SER A 492 -13.60 8.52 -2.52
CA SER A 492 -12.33 7.91 -2.15
C SER A 492 -12.00 8.06 -0.67
N TYR A 493 -11.04 7.28 -0.22
CA TYR A 493 -10.42 7.38 1.10
C TYR A 493 -9.36 8.47 1.16
#